data_a3d3828048d9f4b458847098c9603492
#
_entry.id   a3d3828048d9f4b458847098c9603492
#
_cell.length_a   1.000
_cell.length_b   1.000
_cell.length_c   1.000
_cell.angle_alpha   90.00
_cell.angle_beta   90.00
_cell.angle_gamma   90.00
#
_symmetry.space_group_name_H-M   'P 1'
#
loop_
_entity.id
_entity.type
_entity.pdbx_description
1 polymer ?
#
loop_
_entity_poly.entity_id
_entity_poly.type
_entity_poly.pdbx_seq_one_letter_code
_entity_poly.pdbx_strand_id
1 'polypeptide(L)' 'MNPDRLAELEEERRFLLSSIRDLDREHAAGDVDEADYSALRDGYVARAAAVLREIEGGRSALMQRPE' A
#
# COMPACT_ATOMS: atom_id res chain seq x y z
N MET A 1 -11.73 7.04 13.39
CA MET A 1 -10.57 6.11 13.34
C MET A 1 -9.57 6.50 14.42
N ASN A 2 -8.97 5.50 15.06
CA ASN A 2 -7.93 5.69 16.05
C ASN A 2 -6.66 6.26 15.39
N PRO A 3 -6.05 7.34 15.94
CA PRO A 3 -4.80 7.89 15.39
C PRO A 3 -3.66 6.87 15.29
N ASP A 4 -3.57 5.93 16.22
CA ASP A 4 -2.56 4.87 16.16
C ASP A 4 -2.78 3.95 14.96
N ARG A 5 -4.04 3.63 14.65
CA ARG A 5 -4.38 2.83 13.49
C ARG A 5 -4.04 3.55 12.19
N LEU A 6 -4.29 4.86 12.12
CA LEU A 6 -3.94 5.66 10.97
C LEU A 6 -2.42 5.67 10.76
N ALA A 7 -1.64 5.82 11.82
CA ALA A 7 -0.19 5.79 11.75
C ALA A 7 0.32 4.43 11.24
N GLU A 8 -0.26 3.33 11.73
CA GLU A 8 0.07 1.98 11.26
C GLU A 8 -0.22 1.80 9.77
N LEU A 9 -1.38 2.29 9.32
CA LEU A 9 -1.78 2.21 7.92
C LEU A 9 -0.83 3.02 7.02
N GLU A 10 -0.44 4.20 7.45
CA GLU A 10 0.49 5.03 6.68
C GLU A 10 1.88 4.39 6.61
N GLU A 11 2.32 3.73 7.66
CA GLU A 11 3.58 3.00 7.66
C GLU A 11 3.52 1.79 6.74
N GLU A 12 2.42 1.03 6.77
CA GLU A 12 2.20 -0.09 5.86
C GLU A 12 2.18 0.38 4.40
N ARG A 13 1.53 1.51 4.14
CA ARG A 13 1.53 2.12 2.81
C ARG A 13 2.94 2.39 2.32
N ARG A 14 3.79 3.02 3.14
CA ARG A 14 5.19 3.29 2.78
C ARG A 14 5.96 2.02 2.49
N PHE A 15 5.77 1.00 3.32
CA PHE A 15 6.41 -0.30 3.14
C PHE A 15 6.01 -0.93 1.80
N LEU A 16 4.71 -0.93 1.49
CA LEU A 16 4.20 -1.54 0.26
C LEU A 16 4.67 -0.80 -0.99
N LEU A 17 4.66 0.53 -0.96
CA LEU A 17 5.16 1.32 -2.09
C LEU A 17 6.66 1.12 -2.31
N SER A 18 7.43 1.00 -1.23
CA SER A 18 8.85 0.69 -1.31
C SER A 18 9.08 -0.71 -1.87
N SER A 19 8.27 -1.68 -1.45
CA SER A 19 8.36 -3.07 -1.94
C SER A 19 8.05 -3.15 -3.44
N ILE A 20 7.04 -2.42 -3.91
CA ILE A 20 6.71 -2.37 -5.34
C ILE A 20 7.87 -1.75 -6.13
N ARG A 21 8.43 -0.66 -5.63
CA ARG A 21 9.57 0.00 -6.28
C ARG A 21 10.78 -0.91 -6.38
N ASP A 22 11.09 -1.64 -5.30
CA ASP A 22 12.21 -2.58 -5.29
C ASP A 22 11.97 -3.73 -6.26
N LEU A 23 10.75 -4.26 -6.29
CA LEU A 23 10.37 -5.32 -7.21
C LEU A 23 10.49 -4.86 -8.66
N ASP A 24 10.02 -3.67 -8.97
CA ASP A 24 10.13 -3.09 -10.33
C ASP A 24 11.60 -2.93 -10.74
N ARG A 25 12.47 -2.54 -9.81
CA ARG A 25 13.90 -2.41 -10.04
C ARG A 25 14.54 -3.77 -10.33
N GLU A 26 14.20 -4.78 -9.54
CA GLU A 26 14.71 -6.14 -9.74
C GLU A 26 14.23 -6.72 -11.08
N HIS A 27 12.99 -6.44 -11.43
CA HIS A 27 12.44 -6.86 -12.72
C HIS A 27 13.18 -6.20 -13.89
N ALA A 28 13.45 -4.90 -13.80
CA ALA A 28 14.19 -4.17 -14.81
C ALA A 28 15.63 -4.70 -14.96
N ALA A 29 16.21 -5.19 -13.86
CA ALA A 29 17.55 -5.80 -13.86
C ALA A 29 17.56 -7.25 -14.35
N GLY A 30 16.39 -7.86 -14.60
CA GLY A 30 16.28 -9.22 -15.05
C GLY A 30 16.44 -10.27 -13.94
N ASP A 31 16.34 -9.85 -12.67
CA ASP A 31 16.55 -10.72 -11.51
C ASP A 31 15.29 -11.44 -11.04
N VAL A 32 14.15 -11.17 -11.65
CA VAL A 32 12.87 -11.77 -11.27
C VAL A 32 12.19 -12.32 -12.53
N ASP A 33 11.70 -13.55 -12.43
CA ASP A 33 10.93 -14.19 -13.48
C ASP A 33 9.60 -13.44 -13.71
N GLU A 34 9.16 -13.37 -14.98
CA GLU A 34 7.94 -12.62 -15.36
C GLU A 34 6.69 -13.07 -14.59
N ALA A 35 6.51 -14.40 -14.43
CA ALA A 35 5.35 -14.92 -13.72
C ALA A 35 5.40 -14.54 -12.23
N ASP A 36 6.57 -14.64 -11.62
CA ASP A 36 6.77 -14.27 -10.22
C ASP A 36 6.61 -12.78 -10.02
N TYR A 37 7.17 -11.97 -10.92
CA TYR A 37 7.02 -10.52 -10.89
C TYR A 37 5.55 -10.12 -10.94
N SER A 38 4.80 -10.66 -11.88
CA SER A 38 3.39 -10.34 -12.05
C SER A 38 2.58 -10.70 -10.80
N ALA A 39 2.78 -11.91 -10.26
CA ALA A 39 2.06 -12.37 -9.08
C ALA A 39 2.39 -11.53 -7.84
N LEU A 40 3.67 -11.26 -7.61
CA LEU A 40 4.09 -10.45 -6.46
C LEU A 40 3.58 -9.01 -6.57
N ARG A 41 3.71 -8.42 -7.75
CA ARG A 41 3.26 -7.05 -7.98
C ARG A 41 1.76 -6.90 -7.78
N ASP A 42 0.99 -7.83 -8.33
CA ASP A 42 -0.47 -7.83 -8.17
C ASP A 42 -0.87 -7.90 -6.69
N GLY A 43 -0.19 -8.74 -5.93
CA GLY A 43 -0.42 -8.86 -4.48
C GLY A 43 -0.12 -7.56 -3.73
N TYR A 44 1.02 -6.96 -4.00
CA TYR A 44 1.41 -5.69 -3.37
C TYR A 44 0.45 -4.56 -3.76
N VAL A 45 0.08 -4.46 -5.03
CA VAL A 45 -0.84 -3.42 -5.51
C VAL A 45 -2.21 -3.58 -4.87
N ALA A 46 -2.73 -4.80 -4.80
CA ALA A 46 -4.02 -5.07 -4.17
C ALA A 46 -4.00 -4.68 -2.70
N ARG A 47 -2.94 -5.02 -1.98
CA ARG A 47 -2.80 -4.66 -0.56
C ARG A 47 -2.66 -3.15 -0.38
N ALA A 48 -1.86 -2.49 -1.22
CA ALA A 48 -1.70 -1.04 -1.18
C ALA A 48 -3.03 -0.33 -1.44
N ALA A 49 -3.81 -0.81 -2.39
CA ALA A 49 -5.13 -0.25 -2.67
C ALA A 49 -6.06 -0.39 -1.46
N ALA A 50 -6.04 -1.52 -0.77
CA ALA A 50 -6.84 -1.74 0.43
C ALA A 50 -6.42 -0.79 1.55
N VAL A 51 -5.11 -0.61 1.76
CA VAL A 51 -4.58 0.30 2.78
C VAL A 51 -4.99 1.74 2.47
N LEU A 52 -4.87 2.16 1.21
CA LEU A 52 -5.26 3.50 0.79
C LEU A 52 -6.74 3.76 1.02
N ARG A 53 -7.60 2.78 0.75
CA ARG A 53 -9.04 2.91 1.02
C ARG A 53 -9.32 3.07 2.51
N GLU A 54 -8.61 2.33 3.37
CA GLU A 54 -8.76 2.45 4.81
C GLU A 54 -8.29 3.82 5.30
N ILE A 55 -7.17 4.33 4.79
CA ILE A 55 -6.66 5.65 5.14
C ILE A 55 -7.67 6.73 4.73
N GLU A 56 -8.17 6.65 3.51
CA GLU A 56 -9.13 7.62 2.99
C GLU A 56 -10.42 7.61 3.79
N GLY A 57 -10.95 6.44 4.09
CA GLY A 57 -12.13 6.30 4.94
C GLY A 57 -11.91 6.85 6.34
N GLY A 58 -10.74 6.60 6.92
CA GLY A 58 -10.37 7.13 8.22
C GLY A 58 -10.24 8.64 8.24
N ARG A 59 -9.63 9.21 7.20
CA ARG A 59 -9.51 10.66 7.06
C ARG A 59 -10.86 11.33 6.90
N SER A 60 -11.72 10.75 6.07
CA SER A 60 -13.08 11.25 5.89
C SER A 60 -13.85 11.26 7.20
N ALA A 61 -13.75 10.19 8.00
CA ALA A 61 -14.41 10.09 9.29
C ALA A 61 -13.91 11.15 10.28
N LEU A 62 -12.59 11.43 10.27
CA LEU A 62 -11.99 12.44 11.14
C LEU A 62 -12.37 13.85 10.71
N MET A 63 -12.60 14.08 9.43
CA MET A 63 -12.98 15.39 8.88
C MET A 63 -14.47 15.66 8.98
N GLN A 64 -15.31 14.64 9.09
CA GLN A 64 -16.74 14.80 9.27
C GLN A 64 -17.04 15.13 10.72
N ARG A 65 -17.52 16.33 10.95
CA ARG A 65 -17.94 16.77 12.27
C ARG A 65 -19.46 16.60 12.40
N PRO A 66 -19.93 15.91 13.44
CA PRO A 66 -21.36 15.92 13.72
C PRO A 66 -21.78 17.33 14.12
N GLU A 67 -22.85 17.78 13.59
CA GLU A 67 -23.44 19.08 13.96
C GLU A 67 -24.27 18.97 15.22
#